data_f3c86d446b5542a7e671e51be4486edf
#
_entry.id   f3c86d446b5542a7e671e51be4486edf
#
_cell.length_a   1.000
_cell.length_b   1.000
_cell.length_c   1.000
_cell.angle_alpha   90.00
_cell.angle_beta   90.00
_cell.angle_gamma   90.00
#
_symmetry.space_group_name_H-M   'P 1'
#
loop_
_entity.id
_entity.type
_entity.pdbx_description
1 polymer ?
#
loop_
_entity_poly.entity_id
_entity_poly.type
_entity_poly.pdbx_seq_one_letter_code
_entity_poly.pdbx_strand_id
1 'polypeptide(L)'
;MKAMIFAAGLGTRLKPLTDHMPKALVPVAGRPMLEHVILKLKEAGFTELVINIHHFGEQIIDFLKANQNFGLTIHISDERDRLLDTGGGIKKAATFFTGTEPFLVHNVDILSNADLKEVYDFHRKKSESGYTAGQPAKTSRHLLFDTDNRLQGWIHKDTLQTKPEGFVYEPGQYREYAFSGIHVISPELFHYMEGEAWKGKFPIMDFYLHTCQQLQLGGCIKEDLQLIDIGKPDTLARAEEFLKD
;
A
#
# COMPACT_ATOMS: atom_id res chain seq x y z
N MET A 1 -1.63 6.07 -16.47
CA MET A 1 -1.77 6.17 -14.99
C MET A 1 -0.45 5.78 -14.34
N LYS A 2 -0.15 6.33 -13.15
CA LYS A 2 1.06 6.03 -12.38
C LYS A 2 0.73 5.21 -11.14
N ALA A 3 1.65 4.33 -10.72
CA ALA A 3 1.54 3.62 -9.46
C ALA A 3 2.89 3.48 -8.76
N MET A 4 2.86 3.28 -7.43
CA MET A 4 4.01 2.91 -6.64
C MET A 4 3.83 1.50 -6.07
N ILE A 5 4.88 0.67 -6.14
CA ILE A 5 4.91 -0.64 -5.51
C ILE A 5 5.88 -0.59 -4.34
N PHE A 6 5.41 -0.94 -3.13
CA PHE A 6 6.27 -1.09 -1.97
C PHE A 6 6.99 -2.44 -1.98
N ALA A 7 8.28 -2.43 -2.34
CA ALA A 7 9.14 -3.61 -2.41
C ALA A 7 10.37 -3.57 -1.47
N ALA A 8 10.50 -2.51 -0.65
CA ALA A 8 11.63 -2.32 0.28
C ALA A 8 11.53 -3.13 1.59
N GLY A 9 10.51 -3.97 1.76
CA GLY A 9 10.28 -4.76 2.97
C GLY A 9 11.37 -5.81 3.21
N LEU A 10 11.82 -5.94 4.48
CA LEU A 10 12.88 -6.90 4.86
C LEU A 10 12.44 -8.38 4.80
N GLY A 11 11.14 -8.66 4.83
CA GLY A 11 10.62 -10.04 4.73
C GLY A 11 10.99 -10.97 5.89
N THR A 12 11.31 -10.45 7.08
CA THR A 12 11.85 -11.24 8.21
C THR A 12 10.98 -12.42 8.64
N ARG A 13 9.66 -12.33 8.44
CA ARG A 13 8.69 -13.41 8.73
C ARG A 13 8.68 -14.56 7.72
N LEU A 14 9.30 -14.35 6.54
CA LEU A 14 9.42 -15.36 5.47
C LEU A 14 10.75 -16.10 5.47
N LYS A 15 11.59 -15.89 6.48
CA LYS A 15 12.84 -16.66 6.64
C LYS A 15 12.54 -18.15 6.75
N PRO A 16 13.37 -19.03 6.13
CA PRO A 16 14.67 -18.73 5.51
C PRO A 16 14.60 -18.24 4.05
N LEU A 17 13.43 -18.18 3.38
CA LEU A 17 13.31 -17.80 1.98
C LEU A 17 13.96 -16.43 1.68
N THR A 18 13.81 -15.50 2.61
CA THR A 18 14.35 -14.12 2.48
C THR A 18 15.76 -13.94 3.03
N ASP A 19 16.49 -15.02 3.33
CA ASP A 19 17.89 -14.92 3.72
C ASP A 19 18.81 -14.60 2.52
N HIS A 20 18.38 -14.92 1.28
CA HIS A 20 19.17 -14.78 0.06
C HIS A 20 18.47 -14.01 -1.06
N MET A 21 17.20 -13.59 -0.87
CA MET A 21 16.46 -12.82 -1.85
C MET A 21 15.53 -11.80 -1.17
N PRO A 22 15.17 -10.69 -1.86
CA PRO A 22 14.19 -9.76 -1.32
C PRO A 22 12.81 -10.40 -1.28
N LYS A 23 11.97 -10.00 -0.31
CA LYS A 23 10.60 -10.47 -0.18
C LYS A 23 9.82 -10.37 -1.50
N ALA A 24 10.03 -9.29 -2.25
CA ALA A 24 9.37 -9.03 -3.53
C ALA A 24 9.62 -10.11 -4.60
N LEU A 25 10.73 -10.84 -4.50
CA LEU A 25 11.09 -11.91 -5.43
C LEU A 25 10.76 -13.32 -4.93
N VAL A 26 10.19 -13.48 -3.73
CA VAL A 26 9.68 -14.77 -3.25
C VAL A 26 8.60 -15.27 -4.21
N PRO A 27 8.73 -16.50 -4.75
CA PRO A 27 7.79 -17.02 -5.72
C PRO A 27 6.45 -17.44 -5.08
N VAL A 28 5.36 -17.16 -5.78
CA VAL A 28 3.99 -17.61 -5.49
C VAL A 28 3.43 -18.17 -6.78
N ALA A 29 2.95 -19.40 -6.79
CA ALA A 29 2.50 -20.09 -7.99
C ALA A 29 3.52 -20.01 -9.16
N GLY A 30 4.81 -20.15 -8.84
CA GLY A 30 5.89 -20.15 -9.82
C GLY A 30 6.35 -18.77 -10.34
N ARG A 31 5.78 -17.66 -9.85
CA ARG A 31 6.15 -16.28 -10.24
C ARG A 31 6.48 -15.42 -9.02
N PRO A 32 7.47 -14.52 -9.09
CA PRO A 32 7.74 -13.57 -8.02
C PRO A 32 6.51 -12.72 -7.65
N MET A 33 6.33 -12.40 -6.35
CA MET A 33 5.27 -11.49 -5.88
C MET A 33 5.23 -10.19 -6.68
N LEU A 34 6.41 -9.62 -6.94
CA LEU A 34 6.54 -8.38 -7.71
C LEU A 34 5.97 -8.50 -9.13
N GLU A 35 6.16 -9.65 -9.78
CA GLU A 35 5.62 -9.90 -11.12
C GLU A 35 4.10 -9.91 -11.12
N HIS A 36 3.47 -10.58 -10.14
CA HIS A 36 2.01 -10.58 -10.01
C HIS A 36 1.44 -9.17 -9.89
N VAL A 37 2.06 -8.32 -9.05
CA VAL A 37 1.60 -6.94 -8.85
C VAL A 37 1.83 -6.09 -10.10
N ILE A 38 3.00 -6.21 -10.75
CA ILE A 38 3.30 -5.47 -12.00
C ILE A 38 2.28 -5.83 -13.10
N LEU A 39 2.02 -7.12 -13.31
CA LEU A 39 1.09 -7.57 -14.35
C LEU A 39 -0.34 -7.10 -14.08
N LYS A 40 -0.79 -7.17 -12.81
CA LYS A 40 -2.10 -6.66 -12.40
C LYS A 40 -2.24 -5.15 -12.63
N LEU A 41 -1.23 -4.35 -12.29
CA LEU A 41 -1.21 -2.92 -12.56
C LEU A 41 -1.20 -2.62 -14.06
N LYS A 42 -0.41 -3.36 -14.84
CA LYS A 42 -0.37 -3.23 -16.30
C LYS A 42 -1.73 -3.52 -16.93
N GLU A 43 -2.39 -4.59 -16.54
CA GLU A 43 -3.73 -4.97 -17.00
C GLU A 43 -4.77 -3.89 -16.66
N ALA A 44 -4.67 -3.28 -15.49
CA ALA A 44 -5.50 -2.14 -15.08
C ALA A 44 -5.16 -0.82 -15.82
N GLY A 45 -4.16 -0.81 -16.71
CA GLY A 45 -3.80 0.32 -17.56
C GLY A 45 -2.80 1.30 -16.92
N PHE A 46 -2.06 0.88 -15.89
CA PHE A 46 -0.93 1.65 -15.37
C PHE A 46 0.29 1.44 -16.29
N THR A 47 0.91 2.53 -16.72
CA THR A 47 2.01 2.53 -17.70
C THR A 47 3.34 3.00 -17.13
N GLU A 48 3.31 3.66 -15.97
CA GLU A 48 4.48 4.19 -15.28
C GLU A 48 4.45 3.74 -13.83
N LEU A 49 5.50 3.04 -13.38
CA LEU A 49 5.61 2.49 -12.03
C LEU A 49 6.83 3.05 -11.31
N VAL A 50 6.69 3.32 -10.03
CA VAL A 50 7.80 3.60 -9.12
C VAL A 50 7.93 2.41 -8.17
N ILE A 51 9.10 1.80 -8.07
CA ILE A 51 9.34 0.66 -7.17
C ILE A 51 10.40 1.08 -6.17
N ASN A 52 10.06 1.08 -4.88
CA ASN A 52 11.08 1.31 -3.87
C ASN A 52 11.84 0.02 -3.56
N ILE A 53 13.14 0.15 -3.34
CA ILE A 53 14.04 -0.97 -3.05
C ILE A 53 14.88 -0.69 -1.81
N HIS A 54 15.24 -1.75 -1.06
CA HIS A 54 16.15 -1.68 0.06
C HIS A 54 17.03 -2.93 0.12
N HIS A 55 16.72 -3.91 0.97
CA HIS A 55 17.47 -5.14 1.14
C HIS A 55 17.43 -6.00 -0.13
N PHE A 56 18.62 -6.43 -0.62
CA PHE A 56 18.77 -7.11 -1.91
C PHE A 56 18.21 -6.33 -3.12
N GLY A 57 18.22 -4.99 -3.06
CA GLY A 57 17.64 -4.14 -4.11
C GLY A 57 18.20 -4.39 -5.50
N GLU A 58 19.49 -4.78 -5.62
CA GLU A 58 20.09 -5.10 -6.92
C GLU A 58 19.42 -6.29 -7.61
N GLN A 59 19.00 -7.30 -6.85
CA GLN A 59 18.26 -8.45 -7.42
C GLN A 59 16.92 -8.01 -8.03
N ILE A 60 16.24 -7.01 -7.43
CA ILE A 60 15.00 -6.45 -8.00
C ILE A 60 15.32 -5.72 -9.32
N ILE A 61 16.39 -4.92 -9.36
CA ILE A 61 16.82 -4.21 -10.57
C ILE A 61 17.14 -5.20 -11.69
N ASP A 62 17.90 -6.25 -11.39
CA ASP A 62 18.28 -7.27 -12.36
C ASP A 62 17.07 -8.05 -12.87
N PHE A 63 16.14 -8.40 -11.99
CA PHE A 63 14.87 -9.03 -12.36
C PHE A 63 14.06 -8.16 -13.33
N LEU A 64 13.93 -6.87 -13.06
CA LEU A 64 13.22 -5.94 -13.93
C LEU A 64 13.88 -5.81 -15.30
N LYS A 65 15.21 -5.68 -15.34
CA LYS A 65 15.99 -5.62 -16.59
C LYS A 65 15.83 -6.90 -17.41
N ALA A 66 15.96 -8.07 -16.77
CA ALA A 66 15.82 -9.37 -17.42
C ALA A 66 14.45 -9.55 -18.08
N ASN A 67 13.41 -8.94 -17.52
CA ASN A 67 12.05 -8.94 -18.05
C ASN A 67 11.69 -7.69 -18.89
N GLN A 68 12.71 -6.92 -19.35
CA GLN A 68 12.51 -5.71 -20.17
C GLN A 68 11.49 -4.73 -19.54
N ASN A 69 11.51 -4.60 -18.22
CA ASN A 69 10.57 -3.80 -17.42
C ASN A 69 9.09 -4.11 -17.73
N PHE A 70 8.78 -5.33 -18.20
CA PHE A 70 7.43 -5.75 -18.63
C PHE A 70 6.79 -4.83 -19.71
N GLY A 71 7.62 -4.08 -20.45
CA GLY A 71 7.18 -3.08 -21.43
C GLY A 71 6.58 -1.82 -20.81
N LEU A 72 6.90 -1.54 -19.53
CA LEU A 72 6.45 -0.36 -18.78
C LEU A 72 7.61 0.62 -18.54
N THR A 73 7.28 1.87 -18.24
CA THR A 73 8.24 2.82 -17.66
C THR A 73 8.37 2.54 -16.17
N ILE A 74 9.55 2.09 -15.71
CA ILE A 74 9.78 1.78 -14.29
C ILE A 74 10.91 2.66 -13.76
N HIS A 75 10.62 3.35 -12.66
CA HIS A 75 11.57 4.14 -11.90
C HIS A 75 11.89 3.43 -10.58
N ILE A 76 13.13 3.54 -10.14
CA ILE A 76 13.59 2.99 -8.87
C ILE A 76 13.69 4.11 -7.82
N SER A 77 12.96 3.96 -6.71
CA SER A 77 13.16 4.77 -5.51
C SER A 77 14.10 4.02 -4.57
N ASP A 78 15.37 4.40 -4.59
CA ASP A 78 16.44 3.67 -3.90
C ASP A 78 16.52 4.04 -2.42
N GLU A 79 16.18 3.11 -1.53
CA GLU A 79 16.26 3.25 -0.06
C GLU A 79 17.38 2.39 0.54
N ARG A 80 18.36 1.90 -0.25
CA ARG A 80 19.42 0.99 0.23
C ARG A 80 20.29 1.61 1.31
N ASP A 81 20.44 2.91 1.34
CA ASP A 81 21.14 3.67 2.38
C ASP A 81 20.35 3.72 3.70
N ARG A 82 19.02 3.80 3.62
CA ARG A 82 18.15 3.93 4.78
C ARG A 82 16.72 3.53 4.47
N LEU A 83 16.19 2.54 5.20
CA LEU A 83 14.78 2.14 5.13
C LEU A 83 13.88 3.25 5.73
N LEU A 84 12.92 3.73 4.94
CA LEU A 84 12.11 4.90 5.27
C LEU A 84 10.69 4.58 5.78
N ASP A 85 10.31 3.28 5.77
CA ASP A 85 8.91 2.87 6.00
C ASP A 85 7.96 3.43 4.93
N THR A 86 6.67 3.15 5.05
CA THR A 86 5.70 3.41 3.98
C THR A 86 5.50 4.91 3.71
N GLY A 87 5.39 5.75 4.73
CA GLY A 87 5.21 7.19 4.56
C GLY A 87 6.48 7.89 4.07
N GLY A 88 7.63 7.56 4.67
CA GLY A 88 8.92 8.10 4.23
C GLY A 88 9.30 7.67 2.83
N GLY A 89 8.97 6.42 2.44
CA GLY A 89 9.15 5.90 1.08
C GLY A 89 8.30 6.64 0.04
N ILE A 90 7.02 6.90 0.34
CA ILE A 90 6.15 7.74 -0.52
C ILE A 90 6.74 9.14 -0.66
N LYS A 91 7.13 9.77 0.44
CA LYS A 91 7.73 11.11 0.42
C LYS A 91 9.02 11.16 -0.41
N LYS A 92 9.89 10.16 -0.29
CA LYS A 92 11.12 10.05 -1.10
C LYS A 92 10.79 9.94 -2.60
N ALA A 93 9.73 9.22 -2.94
CA ALA A 93 9.28 9.01 -4.31
C ALA A 93 8.54 10.22 -4.92
N ALA A 94 8.28 11.29 -4.16
CA ALA A 94 7.50 12.46 -4.61
C ALA A 94 7.98 13.05 -5.93
N THR A 95 9.28 13.03 -6.21
CA THR A 95 9.87 13.56 -7.45
C THR A 95 9.39 12.85 -8.73
N PHE A 96 8.87 11.64 -8.61
CA PHE A 96 8.29 10.87 -9.73
C PHE A 96 6.79 11.16 -9.92
N PHE A 97 6.13 11.76 -8.93
CA PHE A 97 4.70 12.04 -8.92
C PHE A 97 4.43 13.56 -9.00
N THR A 98 4.94 14.15 -10.08
CA THR A 98 4.76 15.60 -10.35
C THR A 98 3.42 15.87 -11.03
N GLY A 99 2.89 17.10 -10.85
CA GLY A 99 1.60 17.52 -11.40
C GLY A 99 0.45 17.24 -10.43
N THR A 100 -0.77 17.12 -10.96
CA THR A 100 -2.01 16.97 -10.16
C THR A 100 -2.64 15.58 -10.26
N GLU A 101 -2.14 14.74 -11.18
CA GLU A 101 -2.71 13.40 -11.38
C GLU A 101 -2.38 12.51 -10.17
N PRO A 102 -3.38 11.83 -9.59
CA PRO A 102 -3.16 10.92 -8.48
C PRO A 102 -2.34 9.69 -8.92
N PHE A 103 -1.81 8.97 -7.95
CA PHE A 103 -1.12 7.72 -8.16
C PHE A 103 -1.62 6.65 -7.19
N LEU A 104 -1.63 5.40 -7.65
CA LEU A 104 -2.00 4.26 -6.81
C LEU A 104 -0.75 3.73 -6.10
N VAL A 105 -0.90 3.36 -4.84
CA VAL A 105 0.14 2.68 -4.04
C VAL A 105 -0.32 1.26 -3.75
N HIS A 106 0.56 0.29 -3.95
CA HIS A 106 0.29 -1.13 -3.75
C HIS A 106 1.43 -1.81 -3.00
N ASN A 107 1.13 -2.50 -1.91
CA ASN A 107 2.12 -3.33 -1.24
C ASN A 107 2.43 -4.57 -2.09
N VAL A 108 3.71 -4.91 -2.25
CA VAL A 108 4.14 -6.04 -3.09
C VAL A 108 3.65 -7.41 -2.60
N ASP A 109 3.35 -7.52 -1.31
CA ASP A 109 2.94 -8.75 -0.64
C ASP A 109 1.42 -8.94 -0.56
N ILE A 110 0.66 -8.11 -1.25
CA ILE A 110 -0.79 -8.20 -1.29
C ILE A 110 -1.24 -8.81 -2.62
N LEU A 111 -1.96 -9.91 -2.55
CA LEU A 111 -2.78 -10.42 -3.64
C LEU A 111 -4.25 -10.11 -3.36
N SER A 112 -5.00 -9.70 -4.36
CA SER A 112 -6.41 -9.37 -4.20
C SER A 112 -7.18 -9.50 -5.51
N ASN A 113 -8.53 -9.62 -5.41
CA ASN A 113 -9.44 -9.51 -6.54
C ASN A 113 -9.82 -8.04 -6.83
N ALA A 114 -9.19 -7.05 -6.17
CA ALA A 114 -9.51 -5.63 -6.37
C ALA A 114 -9.37 -5.22 -7.84
N ASP A 115 -10.36 -4.55 -8.40
CA ASP A 115 -10.23 -3.79 -9.64
C ASP A 115 -9.46 -2.49 -9.35
N LEU A 116 -8.16 -2.48 -9.69
CA LEU A 116 -7.27 -1.36 -9.40
C LEU A 116 -7.65 -0.10 -10.19
N LYS A 117 -8.23 -0.29 -11.37
CA LYS A 117 -8.73 0.84 -12.17
C LYS A 117 -9.95 1.47 -11.50
N GLU A 118 -10.87 0.66 -11.00
CA GLU A 118 -12.05 1.16 -10.28
C GLU A 118 -11.65 1.93 -9.03
N VAL A 119 -10.70 1.42 -8.22
CA VAL A 119 -10.18 2.11 -7.03
C VAL A 119 -9.57 3.46 -7.40
N TYR A 120 -8.79 3.52 -8.48
CA TYR A 120 -8.18 4.74 -8.98
C TYR A 120 -9.23 5.75 -9.48
N ASP A 121 -10.20 5.30 -10.28
CA ASP A 121 -11.25 6.13 -10.83
C ASP A 121 -12.22 6.64 -9.75
N PHE A 122 -12.43 5.86 -8.69
CA PHE A 122 -13.23 6.28 -7.53
C PHE A 122 -12.63 7.50 -6.85
N HIS A 123 -11.31 7.48 -6.61
CA HIS A 123 -10.58 8.63 -6.07
C HIS A 123 -10.71 9.87 -6.98
N ARG A 124 -10.50 9.71 -8.29
CA ARG A 124 -10.60 10.83 -9.25
C ARG A 124 -11.97 11.51 -9.26
N LYS A 125 -13.05 10.74 -9.07
CA LYS A 125 -14.43 11.28 -9.06
C LYS A 125 -14.77 12.06 -7.79
N LYS A 126 -14.14 11.73 -6.68
CA LYS A 126 -14.45 12.31 -5.37
C LYS A 126 -13.68 13.58 -5.06
N SER A 127 -12.59 13.86 -5.78
CA SER A 127 -11.71 15.04 -5.57
C SER A 127 -11.24 15.19 -4.11
N GLU A 128 -11.05 14.06 -3.41
CA GLU A 128 -10.57 14.03 -2.03
C GLU A 128 -9.07 13.74 -2.00
N SER A 129 -8.41 14.10 -0.90
CA SER A 129 -6.94 14.09 -0.82
C SER A 129 -6.31 12.70 -0.83
N GLY A 130 -7.04 11.65 -0.46
CA GLY A 130 -6.56 10.26 -0.45
C GLY A 130 -7.67 9.26 -0.23
N TYR A 131 -7.51 8.07 -0.80
CA TYR A 131 -8.43 6.95 -0.64
C TYR A 131 -7.69 5.68 -0.29
N THR A 132 -8.26 4.92 0.64
CA THR A 132 -7.79 3.58 0.97
C THR A 132 -8.88 2.57 0.64
N ALA A 133 -8.53 1.45 0.01
CA ALA A 133 -9.44 0.34 -0.12
C ALA A 133 -9.55 -0.36 1.24
N GLY A 134 -10.77 -0.47 1.75
CA GLY A 134 -11.09 -1.13 2.98
C GLY A 134 -11.84 -2.43 2.74
N GLN A 135 -11.67 -3.38 3.64
CA GLN A 135 -12.38 -4.66 3.63
C GLN A 135 -12.88 -5.02 5.02
N PRO A 136 -14.01 -5.71 5.15
CA PRO A 136 -14.35 -6.42 6.36
C PRO A 136 -13.29 -7.50 6.59
N ALA A 137 -12.50 -7.45 7.66
CA ALA A 137 -11.46 -8.44 7.92
C ALA A 137 -11.44 -8.89 9.37
N LYS A 138 -11.06 -10.15 9.59
CA LYS A 138 -10.77 -10.67 10.92
C LYS A 138 -9.39 -10.20 11.37
N THR A 139 -9.29 -8.95 11.75
CA THR A 139 -8.10 -8.33 12.33
C THR A 139 -8.47 -7.57 13.59
N SER A 140 -7.52 -7.39 14.50
CA SER A 140 -7.73 -6.52 15.66
C SER A 140 -7.52 -5.04 15.35
N ARG A 141 -7.05 -4.68 14.14
CA ARG A 141 -6.72 -3.31 13.76
C ARG A 141 -7.70 -2.79 12.72
N HIS A 142 -8.52 -1.81 13.09
CA HIS A 142 -9.53 -1.26 12.20
C HIS A 142 -9.36 0.24 12.00
N LEU A 143 -9.51 0.67 10.77
CA LEU A 143 -9.77 2.06 10.41
C LEU A 143 -11.24 2.35 10.68
N LEU A 144 -11.53 3.54 11.18
CA LEU A 144 -12.85 4.00 11.57
C LEU A 144 -13.32 5.07 10.60
N PHE A 145 -14.43 4.79 9.92
CA PHE A 145 -15.01 5.69 8.94
C PHE A 145 -16.40 6.16 9.41
N ASP A 146 -16.74 7.41 9.12
CA ASP A 146 -18.09 7.94 9.32
C ASP A 146 -19.08 7.43 8.26
N THR A 147 -20.30 7.93 8.29
CA THR A 147 -21.38 7.58 7.36
C THR A 147 -21.07 7.97 5.91
N ASP A 148 -20.23 8.99 5.70
CA ASP A 148 -19.79 9.46 4.39
C ASP A 148 -18.53 8.74 3.88
N ASN A 149 -18.08 7.71 4.61
CA ASN A 149 -16.83 6.97 4.39
C ASN A 149 -15.57 7.83 4.52
N ARG A 150 -15.56 8.85 5.38
CA ARG A 150 -14.38 9.63 5.71
C ARG A 150 -13.65 9.02 6.90
N LEU A 151 -12.34 8.91 6.80
CA LEU A 151 -11.49 8.39 7.87
C LEU A 151 -11.52 9.33 9.08
N GLN A 152 -11.91 8.80 10.23
CA GLN A 152 -12.00 9.53 11.49
C GLN A 152 -10.92 9.09 12.49
N GLY A 153 -10.53 7.81 12.45
CA GLY A 153 -9.59 7.27 13.40
C GLY A 153 -9.24 5.81 13.15
N TRP A 154 -8.62 5.22 14.15
CA TRP A 154 -8.22 3.83 14.17
C TRP A 154 -8.37 3.25 15.58
N ILE A 155 -8.66 1.96 15.67
CA ILE A 155 -8.75 1.21 16.92
C ILE A 155 -8.02 -0.14 16.83
N HIS A 156 -7.38 -0.52 17.92
CA HIS A 156 -6.95 -1.90 18.18
C HIS A 156 -7.95 -2.56 19.12
N LYS A 157 -8.76 -3.47 18.61
CA LYS A 157 -9.90 -4.06 19.35
C LYS A 157 -9.51 -4.81 20.62
N ASP A 158 -8.35 -5.46 20.64
CA ASP A 158 -7.91 -6.25 21.80
C ASP A 158 -7.37 -5.36 22.94
N THR A 159 -6.75 -4.22 22.58
CA THR A 159 -6.14 -3.31 23.57
C THR A 159 -6.94 -2.05 23.83
N LEU A 160 -7.97 -1.80 23.02
CA LEU A 160 -8.78 -0.57 22.98
C LEU A 160 -7.96 0.72 22.75
N GLN A 161 -6.73 0.57 22.25
CA GLN A 161 -5.92 1.70 21.84
C GLN A 161 -6.53 2.38 20.62
N THR A 162 -6.65 3.69 20.64
CA THR A 162 -7.17 4.52 19.55
C THR A 162 -6.13 5.49 19.00
N LYS A 163 -6.31 5.94 17.76
CA LYS A 163 -5.57 7.02 17.11
C LYS A 163 -6.55 7.88 16.31
N PRO A 164 -6.28 9.20 16.09
CA PRO A 164 -5.18 9.98 16.66
C PRO A 164 -5.28 10.11 18.18
N GLU A 165 -4.25 10.70 18.82
CA GLU A 165 -4.27 10.95 20.27
C GLU A 165 -5.48 11.79 20.66
N GLY A 166 -6.16 11.39 21.74
CA GLY A 166 -7.40 12.02 22.20
C GLY A 166 -8.67 11.58 21.45
N PHE A 167 -8.56 10.70 20.45
CA PHE A 167 -9.75 10.19 19.76
C PHE A 167 -10.57 9.27 20.67
N VAL A 168 -11.86 9.58 20.81
CA VAL A 168 -12.81 8.77 21.61
C VAL A 168 -13.57 7.85 20.68
N TYR A 169 -13.42 6.55 20.89
CA TYR A 169 -14.18 5.54 20.16
C TYR A 169 -15.52 5.25 20.85
N GLU A 170 -16.60 5.39 20.10
CA GLU A 170 -17.94 4.99 20.53
C GLU A 170 -18.41 3.79 19.69
N PRO A 171 -18.71 2.64 20.29
CA PRO A 171 -19.18 1.46 19.58
C PRO A 171 -20.45 1.75 18.77
N GLY A 172 -20.46 1.33 17.49
CA GLY A 172 -21.61 1.49 16.59
C GLY A 172 -21.69 2.85 15.89
N GLN A 173 -20.85 3.83 16.23
CA GLN A 173 -20.83 5.14 15.59
C GLN A 173 -20.06 5.11 14.25
N TYR A 174 -19.10 4.19 14.10
CA TYR A 174 -18.20 4.12 12.96
C TYR A 174 -18.36 2.81 12.19
N ARG A 175 -18.11 2.87 10.89
CA ARG A 175 -17.88 1.70 10.06
C ARG A 175 -16.41 1.27 10.22
N GLU A 176 -16.17 0.00 10.46
CA GLU A 176 -14.87 -0.54 10.82
C GLU A 176 -14.32 -1.43 9.72
N TYR A 177 -13.18 -1.05 9.13
CA TYR A 177 -12.57 -1.78 8.04
C TYR A 177 -11.07 -1.95 8.23
N ALA A 178 -10.53 -3.06 7.73
CA ALA A 178 -9.08 -3.26 7.66
C ALA A 178 -8.49 -2.49 6.47
N PHE A 179 -7.26 -2.02 6.64
CA PHE A 179 -6.48 -1.46 5.55
C PHE A 179 -6.01 -2.56 4.60
N SER A 180 -6.26 -2.41 3.32
CA SER A 180 -5.93 -3.42 2.30
C SER A 180 -4.48 -3.40 1.83
N GLY A 181 -3.70 -2.38 2.16
CA GLY A 181 -2.38 -2.15 1.54
C GLY A 181 -2.45 -1.61 0.11
N ILE A 182 -3.64 -1.19 -0.34
CA ILE A 182 -3.90 -0.56 -1.64
C ILE A 182 -4.55 0.80 -1.38
N HIS A 183 -3.97 1.87 -1.89
CA HIS A 183 -4.52 3.22 -1.71
C HIS A 183 -4.13 4.14 -2.86
N VAL A 184 -4.88 5.23 -3.04
CA VAL A 184 -4.62 6.26 -4.06
C VAL A 184 -4.33 7.58 -3.37
N ILE A 185 -3.33 8.29 -3.85
CA ILE A 185 -2.82 9.53 -3.28
C ILE A 185 -2.82 10.62 -4.34
N SER A 186 -3.34 11.80 -3.99
CA SER A 186 -3.14 13.02 -4.76
C SER A 186 -1.80 13.66 -4.39
N PRO A 187 -0.99 14.13 -5.36
CA PRO A 187 0.31 14.74 -5.09
C PRO A 187 0.27 15.95 -4.14
N GLU A 188 -0.87 16.62 -4.01
CA GLU A 188 -1.05 17.71 -3.04
C GLU A 188 -0.77 17.30 -1.60
N LEU A 189 -0.93 15.99 -1.25
CA LEU A 189 -0.61 15.47 0.08
C LEU A 189 0.87 15.66 0.46
N PHE A 190 1.78 15.78 -0.50
CA PHE A 190 3.19 16.01 -0.21
C PHE A 190 3.45 17.32 0.53
N HIS A 191 2.63 18.37 0.31
CA HIS A 191 2.74 19.63 1.04
C HIS A 191 2.51 19.46 2.55
N TYR A 192 1.62 18.54 2.94
CA TYR A 192 1.34 18.25 4.35
C TYR A 192 2.42 17.37 4.99
N MET A 193 3.32 16.79 4.18
CA MET A 193 4.47 16.01 4.65
C MET A 193 5.75 16.85 4.83
N GLU A 194 5.72 18.17 4.62
CA GLU A 194 6.93 19.02 4.68
C GLU A 194 7.41 19.28 6.12
N GLY A 195 6.57 19.09 7.14
CA GLY A 195 6.91 19.35 8.54
C GLY A 195 7.99 18.42 9.13
N GLU A 196 8.56 18.84 10.26
CA GLU A 196 9.59 18.09 11.03
C GLU A 196 9.10 16.68 11.44
N ALA A 197 7.81 16.54 11.80
CA ALA A 197 7.22 15.27 12.20
C ALA A 197 7.29 14.20 11.09
N TRP A 198 7.41 14.61 9.83
CA TRP A 198 7.41 13.73 8.66
C TRP A 198 8.79 13.68 7.99
N LYS A 199 9.87 13.85 8.75
CA LYS A 199 11.24 13.67 8.28
C LYS A 199 11.71 12.24 8.51
N GLY A 200 12.32 11.65 7.47
CA GLY A 200 12.96 10.33 7.53
C GLY A 200 11.96 9.18 7.55
N LYS A 201 12.04 8.31 8.56
CA LYS A 201 11.28 7.07 8.64
C LYS A 201 9.96 7.28 9.38
N PHE A 202 8.83 7.04 8.71
CA PHE A 202 7.51 7.01 9.32
C PHE A 202 6.51 6.15 8.53
N PRO A 203 5.52 5.51 9.19
CA PRO A 203 4.44 4.80 8.52
C PRO A 203 3.44 5.77 7.89
N ILE A 204 2.92 5.45 6.71
CA ILE A 204 1.88 6.28 6.06
C ILE A 204 0.59 6.36 6.89
N MET A 205 0.27 5.32 7.64
CA MET A 205 -0.92 5.31 8.50
C MET A 205 -0.83 6.32 9.64
N ASP A 206 0.35 6.57 10.20
CA ASP A 206 0.50 7.61 11.23
C ASP A 206 0.27 9.00 10.63
N PHE A 207 0.71 9.24 9.40
CA PHE A 207 0.40 10.47 8.66
C PHE A 207 -1.11 10.61 8.41
N TYR A 208 -1.76 9.57 7.90
CA TYR A 208 -3.20 9.60 7.64
C TYR A 208 -4.01 9.85 8.90
N LEU A 209 -3.70 9.17 9.99
CA LEU A 209 -4.42 9.33 11.25
C LEU A 209 -4.15 10.68 11.93
N HIS A 210 -2.97 11.27 11.71
CA HIS A 210 -2.68 12.62 12.18
C HIS A 210 -3.45 13.70 11.41
N THR A 211 -3.65 13.48 10.10
CA THR A 211 -4.22 14.49 9.20
C THR A 211 -5.70 14.28 8.89
N CYS A 212 -6.30 13.14 9.24
CA CYS A 212 -7.66 12.78 8.83
C CYS A 212 -8.76 13.78 9.27
N GLN A 213 -8.53 14.52 10.34
CA GLN A 213 -9.46 15.57 10.79
C GLN A 213 -9.29 16.89 10.01
N GLN A 214 -8.16 17.08 9.33
CA GLN A 214 -7.85 18.29 8.53
C GLN A 214 -8.08 18.06 7.04
N LEU A 215 -7.87 16.81 6.59
CA LEU A 215 -7.95 16.41 5.20
C LEU A 215 -9.11 15.43 5.01
N GLN A 216 -9.77 15.53 3.88
CA GLN A 216 -10.80 14.57 3.51
C GLN A 216 -10.12 13.29 2.99
N LEU A 217 -9.85 12.35 3.90
CA LEU A 217 -9.33 11.04 3.57
C LEU A 217 -10.48 10.04 3.50
N GLY A 218 -10.77 9.52 2.32
CA GLY A 218 -11.91 8.67 2.08
C GLY A 218 -11.61 7.17 2.11
N GLY A 219 -12.65 6.36 2.31
CA GLY A 219 -12.63 4.91 2.16
C GLY A 219 -13.33 4.48 0.87
N CYS A 220 -12.64 3.75 0.00
CA CYS A 220 -13.24 2.95 -1.07
C CYS A 220 -13.55 1.57 -0.51
N ILE A 221 -14.75 1.40 0.00
CA ILE A 221 -15.15 0.16 0.69
C ILE A 221 -15.59 -0.87 -0.33
N LYS A 222 -15.01 -2.07 -0.27
CA LYS A 222 -15.31 -3.22 -1.10
C LYS A 222 -15.63 -4.41 -0.20
N GLU A 223 -16.92 -4.72 -0.07
CA GLU A 223 -17.40 -5.79 0.83
C GLU A 223 -17.02 -7.19 0.31
N ASP A 224 -16.89 -7.33 -1.01
CA ASP A 224 -16.49 -8.56 -1.71
C ASP A 224 -14.98 -8.66 -1.94
N LEU A 225 -14.19 -7.76 -1.37
CA LEU A 225 -12.74 -7.77 -1.50
C LEU A 225 -12.15 -9.01 -0.83
N GLN A 226 -11.56 -9.86 -1.66
CA GLN A 226 -10.71 -10.96 -1.21
C GLN A 226 -9.26 -10.50 -1.26
N LEU A 227 -8.55 -10.71 -0.16
CA LEU A 227 -7.17 -10.26 -0.01
C LEU A 227 -6.35 -11.28 0.76
N ILE A 228 -5.13 -11.52 0.28
CA ILE A 228 -4.13 -12.33 0.96
C ILE A 228 -2.86 -11.51 1.17
N ASP A 229 -2.47 -11.32 2.45
CA ASP A 229 -1.16 -10.81 2.84
C ASP A 229 -0.16 -11.98 2.86
N ILE A 230 0.78 -11.97 1.92
CA ILE A 230 1.84 -12.98 1.79
C ILE A 230 3.02 -12.59 2.70
N GLY A 231 2.73 -12.40 3.96
CA GLY A 231 3.73 -12.00 4.96
C GLY A 231 4.29 -13.15 5.78
N LYS A 232 3.75 -14.38 5.64
CA LYS A 232 4.09 -15.55 6.44
C LYS A 232 4.11 -16.81 5.58
N PRO A 233 4.86 -17.87 5.99
CA PRO A 233 4.91 -19.12 5.23
C PRO A 233 3.55 -19.81 5.04
N ASP A 234 2.68 -19.77 6.04
CA ASP A 234 1.34 -20.36 5.99
C ASP A 234 0.41 -19.68 4.98
N THR A 235 0.67 -18.41 4.66
CA THR A 235 -0.13 -17.67 3.67
C THR A 235 0.32 -17.91 2.22
N LEU A 236 1.53 -18.46 1.99
CA LEU A 236 2.01 -18.80 0.64
C LEU A 236 1.14 -19.86 -0.03
N ALA A 237 0.83 -20.96 0.66
CA ALA A 237 -0.01 -22.04 0.12
C ALA A 237 -1.43 -21.54 -0.23
N ARG A 238 -2.00 -20.69 0.63
CA ARG A 238 -3.31 -20.04 0.37
C ARG A 238 -3.27 -19.09 -0.82
N ALA A 239 -2.14 -18.39 -1.00
CA ALA A 239 -1.94 -17.50 -2.13
C ALA A 239 -1.85 -18.27 -3.46
N GLU A 240 -1.24 -19.45 -3.46
CA GLU A 240 -1.21 -20.33 -4.63
C GLU A 240 -2.60 -20.86 -5.02
N GLU A 241 -3.46 -21.13 -4.03
CA GLU A 241 -4.84 -21.52 -4.25
C GLU A 241 -5.67 -20.37 -4.83
N PHE A 242 -5.52 -19.18 -4.24
CA PHE A 242 -6.19 -17.96 -4.69
C PHE A 242 -5.90 -17.56 -6.15
N LEU A 243 -4.71 -17.89 -6.66
CA LEU A 243 -4.31 -17.59 -8.04
C LEU A 243 -4.77 -18.61 -9.07
N LYS A 244 -5.42 -19.72 -8.63
CA LYS A 244 -5.98 -20.75 -9.53
C LYS A 244 -7.44 -20.47 -9.90
N ASP A 245 -8.13 -19.71 -9.08
CA ASP A 245 -9.50 -19.25 -9.28
C ASP A 245 -9.55 -17.97 -10.16
#